data_e21e30682b31704d416b37a97a17d299
#
_entry.id   e21e30682b31704d416b37a97a17d299
#
_cell.length_a   1.000
_cell.length_b   1.000
_cell.length_c   1.000
_cell.angle_alpha   90.00
_cell.angle_beta   90.00
_cell.angle_gamma   90.00
#
_symmetry.space_group_name_H-M   'P 1'
#
loop_
_entity.id
_entity.type
_entity.pdbx_description
1 polymer ?
#
loop_
_entity_poly.entity_id
_entity_poly.type
_entity_poly.pdbx_seq_one_letter_code
_entity_poly.pdbx_strand_id
1 'polypeptide(L)'
;MSSIKGPAAAPAKFDGSALRIAIVHSRWNKTVIDALVSGTIATLKAQGVKESNIVVESVPGSFELPLACSKVISGSHVQAGASATDLLGGLTFGTSTPTTSFTSPRPVSRSSTPAPGGSGPVLANMPSQPFDAVIAIGVLIKGATMHFEYISESVSHALMRVQLDTGVPVIFGVLTALTDEQALERAGIGSGSDKGHNHGEDWGLAAVEMASNSRRWAEGKFQA
;
A
#
# COMPACT_ATOMS: atom_id res chain seq x y z
N MET A 1 -19.72 -20.24 22.69
CA MET A 1 -20.87 -19.36 22.38
C MET A 1 -20.63 -18.77 21.00
N SER A 2 -21.56 -18.93 20.08
CA SER A 2 -21.44 -18.31 18.76
C SER A 2 -21.51 -16.80 18.93
N SER A 3 -20.44 -16.09 18.60
CA SER A 3 -20.44 -14.63 18.62
C SER A 3 -21.26 -14.11 17.44
N ILE A 4 -22.29 -13.32 17.72
CA ILE A 4 -23.10 -12.64 16.69
C ILE A 4 -22.27 -11.50 16.06
N LYS A 5 -21.16 -11.09 16.69
CA LYS A 5 -20.31 -10.00 16.26
C LYS A 5 -19.14 -10.54 15.41
N GLY A 6 -18.95 -9.95 14.29
CA GLY A 6 -17.86 -10.24 13.36
C GLY A 6 -18.34 -10.76 12.01
N PRO A 7 -17.50 -10.69 10.97
CA PRO A 7 -17.86 -11.20 9.66
C PRO A 7 -17.95 -12.73 9.70
N ALA A 8 -18.88 -13.29 8.92
CA ALA A 8 -18.86 -14.71 8.62
C ALA A 8 -17.61 -15.07 7.82
N ALA A 9 -17.20 -16.33 7.88
CA ALA A 9 -16.10 -16.81 7.05
C ALA A 9 -16.39 -16.54 5.56
N ALA A 10 -15.35 -16.17 4.81
CA ALA A 10 -15.46 -15.97 3.38
C ALA A 10 -16.02 -17.25 2.70
N PRO A 11 -16.89 -17.10 1.68
CA PRO A 11 -17.55 -18.26 1.03
C PRO A 11 -16.57 -19.12 0.24
N ALA A 12 -15.37 -18.64 -0.05
CA ALA A 12 -14.32 -19.35 -0.78
C ALA A 12 -12.94 -19.08 -0.18
N LYS A 13 -12.00 -20.00 -0.39
CA LYS A 13 -10.58 -19.71 -0.16
C LYS A 13 -10.04 -18.88 -1.34
N PHE A 14 -9.39 -17.77 -1.02
CA PHE A 14 -8.72 -16.93 -2.00
C PHE A 14 -7.22 -17.25 -2.02
N ASP A 15 -6.62 -17.24 -3.21
CA ASP A 15 -5.18 -17.42 -3.39
C ASP A 15 -4.52 -16.05 -3.58
N GLY A 16 -3.72 -15.65 -2.61
CA GLY A 16 -2.97 -14.39 -2.64
C GLY A 16 -1.68 -14.42 -3.46
N SER A 17 -1.28 -15.55 -4.02
CA SER A 17 0.05 -15.75 -4.62
C SER A 17 0.39 -14.78 -5.76
N ALA A 18 -0.62 -14.31 -6.48
CA ALA A 18 -0.48 -13.35 -7.58
C ALA A 18 -0.73 -11.89 -7.14
N LEU A 19 -1.14 -11.66 -5.90
CA LEU A 19 -1.50 -10.33 -5.42
C LEU A 19 -0.28 -9.53 -5.00
N ARG A 20 -0.39 -8.21 -5.13
CA ARG A 20 0.56 -7.22 -4.61
C ARG A 20 -0.18 -6.27 -3.68
N ILE A 21 0.20 -6.25 -2.40
CA ILE A 21 -0.53 -5.55 -1.34
C ILE A 21 0.40 -4.51 -0.68
N ALA A 22 -0.11 -3.29 -0.47
CA ALA A 22 0.56 -2.31 0.35
C ALA A 22 -0.08 -2.21 1.74
N ILE A 23 0.74 -2.02 2.76
CA ILE A 23 0.35 -1.65 4.10
C ILE A 23 0.87 -0.23 4.35
N VAL A 24 -0.02 0.71 4.63
CA VAL A 24 0.35 2.08 5.02
C VAL A 24 -0.06 2.28 6.46
N HIS A 25 0.90 2.51 7.36
CA HIS A 25 0.59 2.60 8.79
C HIS A 25 1.06 3.89 9.43
N SER A 26 0.34 4.35 10.46
CA SER A 26 0.76 5.47 11.31
C SER A 26 1.87 5.04 12.29
N ARG A 27 2.61 6.03 12.83
CA ARG A 27 3.64 5.79 13.85
C ARG A 27 3.17 6.09 15.28
N TRP A 28 2.00 6.70 15.45
CA TRP A 28 1.38 6.90 16.77
C TRP A 28 0.94 5.55 17.35
N ASN A 29 1.05 5.42 18.69
CA ASN A 29 0.68 4.20 19.41
C ASN A 29 1.46 2.97 18.94
N LYS A 30 2.78 3.12 18.83
CA LYS A 30 3.70 2.17 18.18
C LYS A 30 3.49 0.71 18.60
N THR A 31 3.33 0.42 19.90
CA THR A 31 3.15 -0.94 20.41
C THR A 31 1.93 -1.62 19.78
N VAL A 32 0.81 -0.90 19.67
CA VAL A 32 -0.42 -1.41 19.08
C VAL A 32 -0.26 -1.54 17.55
N ILE A 33 0.32 -0.54 16.90
CA ILE A 33 0.60 -0.56 15.46
C ILE A 33 1.49 -1.75 15.07
N ASP A 34 2.58 -1.98 15.80
CA ASP A 34 3.50 -3.09 15.49
C ASP A 34 2.81 -4.45 15.56
N ALA A 35 1.95 -4.67 16.57
CA ALA A 35 1.18 -5.89 16.69
C ALA A 35 0.19 -6.07 15.54
N LEU A 36 -0.55 -5.02 15.16
CA LEU A 36 -1.50 -5.03 14.05
C LEU A 36 -0.81 -5.28 12.71
N VAL A 37 0.28 -4.57 12.42
CA VAL A 37 1.07 -4.77 11.20
C VAL A 37 1.64 -6.18 11.13
N SER A 38 2.16 -6.70 12.25
CA SER A 38 2.69 -8.07 12.32
C SER A 38 1.60 -9.12 12.03
N GLY A 39 0.42 -8.99 12.64
CA GLY A 39 -0.73 -9.87 12.38
C GLY A 39 -1.17 -9.81 10.91
N THR A 40 -1.24 -8.60 10.36
CA THR A 40 -1.58 -8.40 8.94
C THR A 40 -0.59 -9.10 8.01
N ILE A 41 0.72 -8.89 8.20
CA ILE A 41 1.76 -9.52 7.38
C ILE A 41 1.72 -11.05 7.50
N ALA A 42 1.58 -11.57 8.72
CA ALA A 42 1.48 -13.01 8.95
C ALA A 42 0.29 -13.62 8.20
N THR A 43 -0.86 -12.98 8.23
CA THR A 43 -2.05 -13.41 7.51
C THR A 43 -1.88 -13.33 6.00
N LEU A 44 -1.36 -12.23 5.46
CA LEU A 44 -1.08 -12.11 4.02
C LEU A 44 -0.19 -13.26 3.53
N LYS A 45 0.88 -13.57 4.27
CA LYS A 45 1.77 -14.70 3.95
C LYS A 45 1.05 -16.04 4.03
N ALA A 46 0.22 -16.26 5.06
CA ALA A 46 -0.58 -17.47 5.21
C ALA A 46 -1.61 -17.65 4.08
N GLN A 47 -2.08 -16.55 3.47
CA GLN A 47 -2.95 -16.56 2.29
C GLN A 47 -2.16 -16.65 0.97
N GLY A 48 -0.84 -16.85 1.00
CA GLY A 48 -0.01 -17.08 -0.17
C GLY A 48 0.61 -15.83 -0.79
N VAL A 49 0.36 -14.63 -0.25
CA VAL A 49 0.99 -13.41 -0.77
C VAL A 49 2.50 -13.48 -0.57
N LYS A 50 3.26 -13.32 -1.65
CA LYS A 50 4.73 -13.38 -1.61
C LYS A 50 5.27 -12.18 -0.82
N GLU A 51 6.30 -12.42 -0.02
CA GLU A 51 6.92 -11.36 0.78
C GLU A 51 7.40 -10.17 -0.07
N SER A 52 7.95 -10.44 -1.26
CA SER A 52 8.35 -9.42 -2.22
C SER A 52 7.19 -8.56 -2.76
N ASN A 53 5.96 -9.02 -2.58
CA ASN A 53 4.73 -8.35 -3.01
C ASN A 53 4.02 -7.63 -1.87
N ILE A 54 4.56 -7.69 -0.65
CA ILE A 54 4.07 -6.94 0.51
C ILE A 54 4.97 -5.74 0.70
N VAL A 55 4.43 -4.54 0.50
CA VAL A 55 5.15 -3.27 0.70
C VAL A 55 4.60 -2.60 1.95
N VAL A 56 5.49 -2.15 2.83
CA VAL A 56 5.10 -1.49 4.09
C VAL A 56 5.67 -0.08 4.11
N GLU A 57 4.79 0.91 4.24
CA GLU A 57 5.12 2.32 4.31
C GLU A 57 4.58 2.94 5.61
N SER A 58 5.28 3.93 6.15
CA SER A 58 4.86 4.57 7.40
C SER A 58 4.65 6.07 7.24
N VAL A 59 3.65 6.60 7.96
CA VAL A 59 3.31 8.02 8.03
C VAL A 59 3.30 8.52 9.48
N PRO A 60 3.39 9.85 9.73
CA PRO A 60 3.41 10.37 11.10
C PRO A 60 2.21 9.97 11.93
N GLY A 61 1.00 10.16 11.43
CA GLY A 61 -0.25 9.89 12.15
C GLY A 61 -1.34 9.34 11.25
N SER A 62 -2.51 9.08 11.82
CA SER A 62 -3.66 8.56 11.08
C SER A 62 -4.21 9.58 10.08
N PHE A 63 -4.05 10.88 10.35
CA PHE A 63 -4.55 11.93 9.47
C PHE A 63 -3.87 11.93 8.09
N GLU A 64 -2.64 11.47 7.99
CA GLU A 64 -1.88 11.39 6.76
C GLU A 64 -2.18 10.13 5.93
N LEU A 65 -2.86 9.12 6.50
CA LEU A 65 -3.16 7.85 5.82
C LEU A 65 -3.88 8.02 4.48
N PRO A 66 -4.93 8.87 4.35
CA PRO A 66 -5.64 8.98 3.07
C PRO A 66 -4.75 9.49 1.93
N LEU A 67 -3.96 10.53 2.20
CA LEU A 67 -3.02 11.06 1.20
C LEU A 67 -1.96 10.01 0.83
N ALA A 68 -1.40 9.34 1.83
CA ALA A 68 -0.37 8.32 1.61
C ALA A 68 -0.92 7.14 0.80
N CYS A 69 -2.10 6.62 1.13
CA CYS A 69 -2.74 5.54 0.36
C CYS A 69 -2.96 5.96 -1.11
N SER A 70 -3.49 7.16 -1.35
CA SER A 70 -3.66 7.69 -2.69
C SER A 70 -2.34 7.77 -3.47
N LYS A 71 -1.25 8.26 -2.83
CA LYS A 71 0.07 8.38 -3.46
C LYS A 71 0.74 7.03 -3.69
N VAL A 72 0.60 6.09 -2.76
CA VAL A 72 1.13 4.72 -2.89
C VAL A 72 0.43 3.99 -4.05
N ILE A 73 -0.90 4.12 -4.17
CA ILE A 73 -1.65 3.56 -5.29
C ILE A 73 -1.14 4.16 -6.61
N SER A 74 -1.13 5.48 -6.75
CA SER A 74 -0.69 6.13 -8.00
C SER A 74 0.77 5.84 -8.32
N GLY A 75 1.65 5.80 -7.31
CA GLY A 75 3.05 5.42 -7.48
C GLY A 75 3.24 3.99 -7.99
N SER A 76 2.37 3.05 -7.59
CA SER A 76 2.43 1.67 -8.07
C SER A 76 2.12 1.55 -9.56
N HIS A 77 1.21 2.37 -10.08
CA HIS A 77 0.93 2.45 -11.52
C HIS A 77 2.13 3.00 -12.29
N VAL A 78 2.83 4.01 -11.74
CA VAL A 78 4.07 4.52 -12.32
C VAL A 78 5.15 3.44 -12.37
N GLN A 79 5.32 2.67 -11.29
CA GLN A 79 6.26 1.54 -11.27
C GLN A 79 5.94 0.50 -12.35
N ALA A 80 4.68 0.09 -12.46
CA ALA A 80 4.23 -0.88 -13.44
C ALA A 80 4.40 -0.38 -14.89
N GLY A 81 4.17 0.93 -15.13
CA GLY A 81 4.36 1.58 -16.43
C GLY A 81 5.83 1.75 -16.84
N ALA A 82 6.69 2.11 -15.87
CA ALA A 82 8.13 2.30 -16.12
C ALA A 82 8.81 1.01 -16.56
N SER A 83 8.43 -0.14 -16.00
CA SER A 83 8.94 -1.45 -16.42
C SER A 83 8.66 -1.80 -17.88
N ALA A 84 7.58 -1.27 -18.46
CA ALA A 84 7.24 -1.52 -19.87
C ALA A 84 7.94 -0.54 -20.84
N THR A 85 8.19 0.69 -20.40
CA THR A 85 8.71 1.75 -21.28
C THR A 85 10.25 1.82 -21.27
N ASP A 86 10.91 1.55 -20.14
CA ASP A 86 12.38 1.58 -20.06
C ASP A 86 13.04 0.41 -20.81
N LEU A 87 12.37 -0.72 -20.95
CA LEU A 87 12.85 -1.83 -21.78
C LEU A 87 12.79 -1.52 -23.29
N LEU A 88 11.88 -0.65 -23.71
CA LEU A 88 11.71 -0.23 -25.12
C LEU A 88 12.39 1.13 -25.43
N GLY A 89 12.56 2.00 -24.45
CA GLY A 89 13.12 3.35 -24.63
C GLY A 89 14.64 3.40 -24.70
N GLY A 90 15.33 2.38 -24.25
CA GLY A 90 16.81 2.30 -24.33
C GLY A 90 17.35 2.05 -25.74
N LEU A 91 16.52 1.86 -26.75
CA LEU A 91 16.92 1.51 -28.11
C LEU A 91 16.54 2.52 -29.20
N THR A 92 15.91 3.65 -28.86
CA THR A 92 15.53 4.65 -29.86
C THR A 92 15.94 6.08 -29.47
N PHE A 93 17.25 6.33 -29.36
CA PHE A 93 17.80 7.63 -29.70
C PHE A 93 18.37 7.56 -31.12
N GLY A 94 17.49 7.48 -32.07
CA GLY A 94 17.75 7.57 -33.51
C GLY A 94 17.08 8.80 -34.07
N THR A 95 17.80 9.93 -34.08
CA THR A 95 17.78 11.00 -35.09
C THR A 95 16.46 11.29 -35.81
N SER A 96 15.84 12.38 -35.47
CA SER A 96 15.20 13.26 -36.43
C SER A 96 15.58 14.72 -36.12
N THR A 97 16.63 15.18 -36.77
CA THR A 97 16.98 16.58 -36.86
C THR A 97 16.07 17.27 -37.86
N PRO A 98 15.37 18.36 -37.50
CA PRO A 98 14.93 19.30 -38.52
C PRO A 98 16.13 20.18 -38.92
N THR A 99 16.46 20.11 -40.17
CA THR A 99 17.46 20.99 -40.85
C THR A 99 16.99 22.44 -40.83
N THR A 100 17.70 23.28 -40.09
CA THR A 100 17.78 24.69 -40.40
C THR A 100 19.24 25.13 -40.27
N SER A 101 19.78 25.47 -41.41
CA SER A 101 21.10 26.02 -41.65
C SER A 101 21.30 27.40 -41.00
N PHE A 102 22.31 27.55 -40.14
CA PHE A 102 23.02 28.80 -39.96
C PHE A 102 24.51 28.53 -39.70
N THR A 103 25.31 29.27 -40.44
CA THR A 103 26.76 29.28 -40.63
C THR A 103 27.59 29.46 -39.37
N SER A 104 28.75 28.81 -39.40
CA SER A 104 29.94 28.76 -38.51
C SER A 104 30.47 30.12 -38.02
N PRO A 105 31.48 30.20 -37.07
CA PRO A 105 32.68 29.37 -37.07
C PRO A 105 33.34 29.01 -35.70
N ARG A 106 34.20 28.03 -35.77
CA ARG A 106 35.51 27.81 -35.15
C ARG A 106 35.65 26.93 -33.91
N PRO A 107 36.65 26.04 -33.92
CA PRO A 107 36.84 24.95 -32.95
C PRO A 107 37.69 25.37 -31.77
N VAL A 108 37.36 24.91 -30.59
CA VAL A 108 38.29 24.81 -29.45
C VAL A 108 38.33 23.36 -29.00
N SER A 109 39.46 22.75 -29.24
CA SER A 109 39.82 21.43 -28.71
C SER A 109 39.82 21.47 -27.19
N ARG A 110 39.05 20.59 -26.57
CA ARG A 110 39.23 20.20 -25.16
C ARG A 110 39.38 18.69 -25.08
N SER A 111 40.52 18.34 -24.50
CA SER A 111 40.95 17.01 -24.19
C SER A 111 39.88 16.22 -23.46
N SER A 112 39.60 15.04 -23.98
CA SER A 112 38.74 14.02 -23.35
C SER A 112 39.54 13.30 -22.25
N THR A 113 39.25 13.64 -21.00
CA THR A 113 39.60 12.78 -19.88
C THR A 113 38.48 11.76 -19.73
N PRO A 114 38.75 10.45 -19.68
CA PRO A 114 37.70 9.49 -19.40
C PRO A 114 37.24 9.65 -17.96
N ALA A 115 35.98 9.93 -17.77
CA ALA A 115 35.35 9.89 -16.45
C ALA A 115 35.32 8.42 -15.96
N PRO A 116 35.62 8.17 -14.67
CA PRO A 116 35.52 6.81 -14.12
C PRO A 116 34.07 6.35 -14.23
N GLY A 117 33.88 5.11 -14.69
CA GLY A 117 32.60 4.48 -14.91
C GLY A 117 31.67 4.61 -13.69
N GLY A 118 30.70 5.48 -13.80
CA GLY A 118 29.55 5.48 -12.92
C GLY A 118 28.76 4.22 -13.24
N SER A 119 28.71 3.28 -12.30
CA SER A 119 27.69 2.25 -12.28
C SER A 119 26.36 2.97 -12.32
N GLY A 120 25.68 2.92 -13.47
CA GLY A 120 24.32 3.40 -13.61
C GLY A 120 23.45 2.79 -12.51
N PRO A 121 22.38 3.46 -12.07
CA PRO A 121 21.50 2.90 -11.06
C PRO A 121 21.11 1.50 -11.53
N VAL A 122 21.43 0.49 -10.70
CA VAL A 122 20.93 -0.86 -10.88
C VAL A 122 19.43 -0.72 -10.94
N LEU A 123 18.82 -0.88 -12.11
CA LEU A 123 17.38 -0.97 -12.29
C LEU A 123 16.94 -2.17 -11.46
N ALA A 124 16.68 -1.94 -10.18
CA ALA A 124 16.02 -2.90 -9.32
C ALA A 124 14.76 -3.36 -10.08
N ASN A 125 14.57 -4.67 -10.14
CA ASN A 125 13.48 -5.33 -10.84
C ASN A 125 12.16 -4.67 -10.43
N MET A 126 11.72 -3.64 -11.17
CA MET A 126 10.52 -2.86 -10.86
C MET A 126 9.33 -3.80 -10.96
N PRO A 127 8.39 -3.77 -10.01
CA PRO A 127 7.22 -4.62 -10.07
C PRO A 127 6.42 -4.36 -11.33
N SER A 128 6.06 -5.43 -12.04
CA SER A 128 5.32 -5.36 -13.32
C SER A 128 3.82 -5.09 -13.14
N GLN A 129 3.33 -4.97 -11.92
CA GLN A 129 1.90 -4.76 -11.63
C GLN A 129 1.71 -3.71 -10.51
N PRO A 130 0.60 -2.92 -10.57
CA PRO A 130 0.22 -2.03 -9.49
C PRO A 130 -0.24 -2.81 -8.25
N PHE A 131 -0.53 -2.10 -7.16
CA PHE A 131 -1.13 -2.74 -5.98
C PHE A 131 -2.58 -3.15 -6.26
N ASP A 132 -2.94 -4.34 -5.80
CA ASP A 132 -4.30 -4.89 -5.88
C ASP A 132 -5.19 -4.45 -4.72
N ALA A 133 -4.59 -4.12 -3.59
CA ALA A 133 -5.24 -3.51 -2.44
C ALA A 133 -4.23 -2.75 -1.58
N VAL A 134 -4.74 -1.84 -0.76
CA VAL A 134 -3.97 -1.12 0.27
C VAL A 134 -4.65 -1.33 1.62
N ILE A 135 -3.88 -1.58 2.67
CA ILE A 135 -4.37 -1.67 4.05
C ILE A 135 -3.89 -0.42 4.78
N ALA A 136 -4.82 0.43 5.22
CA ALA A 136 -4.53 1.63 5.99
C ALA A 136 -4.61 1.31 7.48
N ILE A 137 -3.49 1.29 8.20
CA ILE A 137 -3.45 0.95 9.62
C ILE A 137 -3.17 2.20 10.47
N GLY A 138 -4.12 2.52 11.34
CA GLY A 138 -4.02 3.62 12.28
C GLY A 138 -4.59 3.27 13.64
N VAL A 139 -4.19 3.99 14.67
CA VAL A 139 -4.73 3.83 16.02
C VAL A 139 -5.01 5.21 16.59
N LEU A 140 -6.27 5.47 16.85
CA LEU A 140 -6.76 6.66 17.52
C LEU A 140 -7.33 6.26 18.88
N ILE A 141 -6.84 6.89 19.94
CA ILE A 141 -7.33 6.70 21.31
C ILE A 141 -7.88 8.02 21.79
N LYS A 142 -9.08 7.99 22.36
CA LYS A 142 -9.79 9.20 22.80
C LYS A 142 -9.04 9.90 23.93
N GLY A 143 -8.68 11.15 23.67
CA GLY A 143 -8.12 12.07 24.67
C GLY A 143 -9.16 13.01 25.27
N ALA A 144 -8.69 14.03 25.94
CA ALA A 144 -9.54 15.01 26.63
C ALA A 144 -10.20 16.06 25.71
N THR A 145 -9.76 16.14 24.46
CA THR A 145 -10.23 17.15 23.50
C THR A 145 -11.01 16.52 22.36
N MET A 146 -11.67 17.33 21.54
CA MET A 146 -12.42 16.89 20.34
C MET A 146 -11.52 16.46 19.17
N HIS A 147 -10.20 16.43 19.38
CA HIS A 147 -9.25 16.05 18.32
C HIS A 147 -9.50 14.64 17.78
N PHE A 148 -9.83 13.70 18.67
CA PHE A 148 -10.14 12.31 18.31
C PHE A 148 -11.31 12.21 17.32
N GLU A 149 -12.41 12.93 17.58
CA GLU A 149 -13.61 12.92 16.75
C GLU A 149 -13.31 13.47 15.36
N TYR A 150 -12.64 14.61 15.29
CA TYR A 150 -12.30 15.24 14.00
C TYR A 150 -11.39 14.38 13.14
N ILE A 151 -10.36 13.75 13.73
CA ILE A 151 -9.45 12.88 13.00
C ILE A 151 -10.16 11.59 12.59
N SER A 152 -10.93 10.97 13.50
CA SER A 152 -11.64 9.71 13.23
C SER A 152 -12.62 9.88 12.06
N GLU A 153 -13.40 10.95 12.05
CA GLU A 153 -14.37 11.25 11.01
C GLU A 153 -13.69 11.53 9.67
N SER A 154 -12.75 12.48 9.66
CA SER A 154 -12.09 12.90 8.41
C SER A 154 -11.28 11.76 7.76
N VAL A 155 -10.57 10.94 8.54
CA VAL A 155 -9.82 9.80 8.02
C VAL A 155 -10.74 8.73 7.44
N SER A 156 -11.84 8.42 8.13
CA SER A 156 -12.81 7.41 7.68
C SER A 156 -13.43 7.79 6.34
N HIS A 157 -13.91 9.03 6.21
CA HIS A 157 -14.48 9.52 4.97
C HIS A 157 -13.46 9.62 3.84
N ALA A 158 -12.25 10.09 4.15
CA ALA A 158 -11.22 10.26 3.15
C ALA A 158 -10.68 8.93 2.61
N LEU A 159 -10.50 7.90 3.45
CA LEU A 159 -10.09 6.56 2.99
C LEU A 159 -11.17 5.91 2.11
N MET A 160 -12.45 6.05 2.46
CA MET A 160 -13.54 5.61 1.60
C MET A 160 -13.50 6.33 0.24
N ARG A 161 -13.25 7.63 0.24
CA ARG A 161 -13.13 8.41 -0.99
C ARG A 161 -11.96 7.94 -1.86
N VAL A 162 -10.79 7.69 -1.27
CA VAL A 162 -9.61 7.17 -2.01
C VAL A 162 -9.94 5.87 -2.73
N GLN A 163 -10.60 4.92 -2.05
CA GLN A 163 -11.00 3.64 -2.63
C GLN A 163 -11.96 3.82 -3.82
N LEU A 164 -12.96 4.70 -3.69
CA LEU A 164 -13.94 4.94 -4.75
C LEU A 164 -13.31 5.67 -5.95
N ASP A 165 -12.43 6.64 -5.72
CA ASP A 165 -11.79 7.43 -6.77
C ASP A 165 -10.73 6.63 -7.54
N THR A 166 -10.05 5.70 -6.88
CA THR A 166 -8.98 4.91 -7.50
C THR A 166 -9.45 3.57 -8.04
N GLY A 167 -10.58 3.05 -7.56
CA GLY A 167 -11.05 1.70 -7.84
C GLY A 167 -10.21 0.59 -7.19
N VAL A 168 -9.20 0.96 -6.37
CA VAL A 168 -8.36 0.01 -5.63
C VAL A 168 -8.93 -0.15 -4.22
N PRO A 169 -9.18 -1.39 -3.75
CA PRO A 169 -9.64 -1.62 -2.39
C PRO A 169 -8.69 -1.01 -1.35
N VAL A 170 -9.25 -0.20 -0.45
CA VAL A 170 -8.55 0.35 0.71
C VAL A 170 -9.18 -0.22 1.98
N ILE A 171 -8.48 -1.15 2.61
CA ILE A 171 -8.97 -1.80 3.83
C ILE A 171 -8.82 -0.84 5.00
N PHE A 172 -9.95 -0.58 5.67
CA PHE A 172 -10.03 0.34 6.81
C PHE A 172 -9.50 -0.33 8.08
N GLY A 173 -8.20 -0.23 8.29
CA GLY A 173 -7.49 -0.75 9.47
C GLY A 173 -7.26 0.32 10.55
N VAL A 174 -8.21 1.25 10.74
CA VAL A 174 -8.07 2.31 11.72
C VAL A 174 -8.87 1.98 12.98
N LEU A 175 -8.18 1.73 14.08
CA LEU A 175 -8.81 1.58 15.38
C LEU A 175 -9.20 2.95 15.94
N THR A 176 -10.44 3.05 16.41
CA THR A 176 -10.98 4.21 17.12
C THR A 176 -11.39 3.78 18.52
N ALA A 177 -10.40 3.66 19.39
CA ALA A 177 -10.56 3.17 20.75
C ALA A 177 -10.89 4.30 21.72
N LEU A 178 -11.74 4.01 22.72
CA LEU A 178 -12.06 4.97 23.77
C LEU A 178 -11.04 4.92 24.92
N THR A 179 -10.32 3.79 25.05
CA THR A 179 -9.27 3.59 26.08
C THR A 179 -8.08 2.85 25.50
N ASP A 180 -6.94 2.91 26.20
CA ASP A 180 -5.72 2.17 25.85
C ASP A 180 -5.97 0.65 25.86
N GLU A 181 -6.72 0.16 26.84
CA GLU A 181 -7.06 -1.27 26.97
C GLU A 181 -7.82 -1.79 25.74
N GLN A 182 -8.79 -1.02 25.25
CA GLN A 182 -9.51 -1.37 24.03
C GLN A 182 -8.57 -1.49 22.82
N ALA A 183 -7.60 -0.57 22.69
CA ALA A 183 -6.64 -0.62 21.60
C ALA A 183 -5.73 -1.86 21.71
N LEU A 184 -5.26 -2.18 22.91
CA LEU A 184 -4.45 -3.36 23.17
C LEU A 184 -5.20 -4.66 22.89
N GLU A 185 -6.45 -4.78 23.35
CA GLU A 185 -7.31 -5.94 23.07
C GLU A 185 -7.54 -6.15 21.56
N ARG A 186 -7.77 -5.08 20.81
CA ARG A 186 -7.97 -5.12 19.36
C ARG A 186 -6.68 -5.46 18.58
N ALA A 187 -5.54 -5.32 19.21
CA ALA A 187 -4.25 -5.73 18.68
C ALA A 187 -3.81 -7.14 19.15
N GLY A 188 -4.64 -7.84 19.93
CA GLY A 188 -4.33 -9.18 20.46
C GLY A 188 -3.24 -9.18 21.54
N ILE A 189 -2.98 -8.04 22.17
CA ILE A 189 -1.96 -7.84 23.21
C ILE A 189 -2.55 -7.28 24.51
N GLY A 190 -3.84 -7.46 24.73
CA GLY A 190 -4.52 -7.06 25.96
C GLY A 190 -3.94 -7.75 27.23
N SER A 191 -4.30 -7.22 28.37
CA SER A 191 -3.84 -7.69 29.67
C SER A 191 -4.68 -8.90 30.14
N GLY A 192 -4.04 -9.84 30.88
CA GLY A 192 -4.72 -10.96 31.51
C GLY A 192 -4.76 -12.24 30.66
N SER A 193 -5.73 -13.10 30.96
CA SER A 193 -5.91 -14.42 30.30
C SER A 193 -6.52 -14.30 28.90
N ASP A 194 -7.31 -13.25 28.65
CA ASP A 194 -7.89 -12.93 27.34
C ASP A 194 -7.16 -11.73 26.75
N LYS A 195 -6.22 -12.02 25.85
CA LYS A 195 -5.44 -10.97 25.16
C LYS A 195 -6.22 -10.23 24.07
N GLY A 196 -7.46 -10.67 23.77
CA GLY A 196 -8.24 -10.19 22.67
C GLY A 196 -7.84 -10.79 21.32
N HIS A 197 -8.46 -10.31 20.27
CA HIS A 197 -8.21 -10.72 18.88
C HIS A 197 -7.42 -9.65 18.14
N ASN A 198 -6.41 -10.07 17.36
CA ASN A 198 -5.65 -9.15 16.53
C ASN A 198 -6.41 -8.84 15.22
N HIS A 199 -7.06 -7.67 15.16
CA HIS A 199 -7.79 -7.24 13.97
C HIS A 199 -6.91 -7.06 12.72
N GLY A 200 -5.59 -6.98 12.85
CA GLY A 200 -4.67 -7.02 11.71
C GLY A 200 -4.82 -8.29 10.88
N GLU A 201 -5.19 -9.42 11.53
CA GLU A 201 -5.46 -10.68 10.85
C GLU A 201 -6.70 -10.56 9.95
N ASP A 202 -7.78 -9.95 10.46
CA ASP A 202 -9.01 -9.74 9.69
C ASP A 202 -8.76 -8.82 8.48
N TRP A 203 -7.94 -7.78 8.66
CA TRP A 203 -7.60 -6.86 7.57
C TRP A 203 -6.76 -7.53 6.49
N GLY A 204 -5.85 -8.43 6.87
CA GLY A 204 -5.11 -9.26 5.92
C GLY A 204 -6.03 -10.14 5.08
N LEU A 205 -7.00 -10.81 5.71
CA LEU A 205 -8.02 -11.63 5.03
C LEU A 205 -8.87 -10.77 4.08
N ALA A 206 -9.40 -9.66 4.58
CA ALA A 206 -10.21 -8.73 3.80
C ALA A 206 -9.46 -8.18 2.58
N ALA A 207 -8.17 -7.90 2.70
CA ALA A 207 -7.35 -7.42 1.60
C ALA A 207 -7.23 -8.47 0.49
N VAL A 208 -6.95 -9.72 0.84
CA VAL A 208 -6.85 -10.81 -0.15
C VAL A 208 -8.19 -11.07 -0.82
N GLU A 209 -9.27 -11.10 -0.06
CA GLU A 209 -10.63 -11.27 -0.58
C GLU A 209 -11.01 -10.16 -1.56
N MET A 210 -10.89 -8.90 -1.13
CA MET A 210 -11.29 -7.75 -1.95
C MET A 210 -10.41 -7.57 -3.19
N ALA A 211 -9.10 -7.79 -3.08
CA ALA A 211 -8.20 -7.77 -4.22
C ALA A 211 -8.56 -8.84 -5.25
N SER A 212 -8.81 -10.07 -4.79
CA SER A 212 -9.21 -11.19 -5.67
C SER A 212 -10.56 -10.93 -6.34
N ASN A 213 -11.53 -10.44 -5.58
CA ASN A 213 -12.85 -10.08 -6.09
C ASN A 213 -12.77 -8.95 -7.11
N SER A 214 -12.01 -7.89 -6.82
CA SER A 214 -11.86 -6.74 -7.73
C SER A 214 -11.23 -7.14 -9.07
N ARG A 215 -10.21 -8.00 -9.06
CA ARG A 215 -9.65 -8.56 -10.29
C ARG A 215 -10.68 -9.34 -11.08
N ARG A 216 -11.40 -10.24 -10.42
CA ARG A 216 -12.43 -11.07 -11.04
C ARG A 216 -13.58 -10.23 -11.64
N TRP A 217 -14.04 -9.21 -10.90
CA TRP A 217 -15.08 -8.29 -11.39
C TRP A 217 -14.62 -7.46 -12.59
N ALA A 218 -13.35 -7.03 -12.59
CA ALA A 218 -12.77 -6.33 -13.75
C ALA A 218 -12.75 -7.20 -15.03
N GLU A 219 -12.71 -8.53 -14.86
CA GLU A 219 -12.83 -9.49 -15.96
C GLU A 219 -14.29 -9.85 -16.31
N GLY A 220 -15.27 -9.22 -15.67
CA GLY A 220 -16.69 -9.53 -15.83
C GLY A 220 -17.13 -10.88 -15.25
N LYS A 221 -16.33 -11.48 -14.36
CA LYS A 221 -16.61 -12.77 -13.73
C LYS A 221 -17.25 -12.56 -12.37
N PHE A 222 -18.41 -13.16 -12.13
CA PHE A 222 -19.14 -13.10 -10.86
C PHE A 222 -19.25 -14.51 -10.25
N GLN A 223 -19.47 -14.59 -8.93
CA GLN A 223 -19.84 -15.88 -8.31
C GLN A 223 -21.26 -16.24 -8.74
N ALA A 224 -21.43 -17.50 -9.12
CA ALA A 224 -22.74 -18.05 -9.42
C ALA A 224 -23.49 -18.37 -8.12
#